data_fa4797e431f67ee81af25be814ec8ee2
#
_entry.id   fa4797e431f67ee81af25be814ec8ee2
#
_cell.length_a   1.000
_cell.length_b   1.000
_cell.length_c   1.000
_cell.angle_alpha   90.00
_cell.angle_beta   90.00
_cell.angle_gamma   90.00
#
_symmetry.space_group_name_H-M   'P 1'
#
loop_
_entity.id
_entity.type
_entity.pdbx_description
1 polymer ?
#
loop_
_entity_poly.entity_id
_entity_poly.type
_entity_poly.pdbx_seq_one_letter_code
_entity_poly.pdbx_strand_id
1 'polypeptide(L)'
;MYKFGGNIMETKNNQEQEIDMNQLMQVRKEKLDKLIQEGKNPFEITKFNRTHTTKEIIEKYDELEGKDVTVAGRIMGKRIMGKASFCHIQDGEGKIQSYVSINELGEESYKEFKEDDIGDIIGITGFVFKTKTGEISIHAKEVTLLTKSLKPLPEKFHGLKDTDLRYRQRYVDLIVNPEVRDTFIKRSVIIKELRNILDEKGYLEVETPILNNLITGDAARPFVTHHNTLDMDMYLRIAPELNLKRLIVGGFEKVYEICKNFRNEGMDIKHNPEFTNVELYAAYEDYNDMMNITEEIITRLCMKVNGTLKINYQGTDINLEAPWRRITMIDAIKEVTGIDFNNIKTDEEAIKIAKEKNVELEEGKTTRGHIINEFFETFVEETLIQPTFIMDYPIEVSPLTKKKKDNPSLTERFELFIGGREYGNAYSELNDPIDQYERLKKQAEARAKGDEEAGMMDEDFVNALEIGLPPTGGLGIGLDRLIMLLTDSSSIRDVLLFPTMKNINNN
;
A
#
# COMPACT_ATOMS: atom_id res chain seq x y z
N MET A 1 11.16 44.88 8.54
CA MET A 1 11.80 44.55 9.83
C MET A 1 10.85 43.68 10.66
N TYR A 2 10.68 42.39 10.34
CA TYR A 2 9.96 41.36 11.15
C TYR A 2 10.11 40.01 10.43
N LYS A 3 11.24 39.31 10.64
CA LYS A 3 11.45 37.92 10.20
C LYS A 3 12.59 37.20 10.97
N PHE A 4 12.87 37.55 12.20
CA PHE A 4 13.95 36.90 12.98
C PHE A 4 13.51 36.31 14.33
N GLY A 5 12.21 36.36 14.68
CA GLY A 5 11.72 35.86 15.98
C GLY A 5 11.28 34.39 15.98
N GLY A 6 10.84 33.84 14.85
CA GLY A 6 10.30 32.47 14.78
C GLY A 6 11.38 31.39 14.88
N ASN A 7 12.47 31.52 14.15
CA ASN A 7 13.52 30.49 14.10
C ASN A 7 14.32 30.32 15.41
N ILE A 8 14.38 31.35 16.25
CA ILE A 8 15.14 31.28 17.52
C ILE A 8 14.33 30.63 18.64
N MET A 9 13.00 30.75 18.61
CA MET A 9 12.14 30.05 19.57
C MET A 9 11.97 28.56 19.24
N GLU A 10 11.85 28.20 17.96
CA GLU A 10 11.81 26.80 17.55
C GLU A 10 13.12 26.05 17.81
N THR A 11 14.28 26.68 17.55
CA THR A 11 15.59 26.07 17.85
C THR A 11 15.84 25.92 19.35
N LYS A 12 15.42 26.86 20.19
CA LYS A 12 15.51 26.71 21.64
C LYS A 12 14.58 25.62 22.18
N ASN A 13 13.35 25.57 21.71
CA ASN A 13 12.40 24.55 22.13
C ASN A 13 12.86 23.13 21.73
N ASN A 14 13.45 22.97 20.54
CA ASN A 14 14.01 21.70 20.08
C ASN A 14 15.26 21.30 20.91
N GLN A 15 16.13 22.25 21.28
CA GLN A 15 17.28 21.95 22.12
C GLN A 15 16.89 21.61 23.57
N GLU A 16 15.90 22.27 24.15
CA GLU A 16 15.38 21.92 25.48
C GLU A 16 14.70 20.56 25.49
N GLN A 17 13.93 20.22 24.46
CA GLN A 17 13.34 18.90 24.30
C GLN A 17 14.38 17.79 24.08
N GLU A 18 15.44 18.04 23.33
CA GLU A 18 16.54 17.10 23.11
C GLU A 18 17.37 16.83 24.38
N ILE A 19 17.60 17.85 25.19
CA ILE A 19 18.27 17.72 26.49
C ILE A 19 17.41 16.91 27.47
N ASP A 20 16.11 17.16 27.53
CA ASP A 20 15.18 16.43 28.39
C ASP A 20 15.05 14.96 27.98
N MET A 21 14.99 14.66 26.68
CA MET A 21 14.98 13.29 26.14
C MET A 21 16.26 12.51 26.49
N ASN A 22 17.43 13.14 26.37
CA ASN A 22 18.71 12.52 26.71
C ASN A 22 18.80 12.21 28.21
N GLN A 23 18.29 13.08 29.08
CA GLN A 23 18.23 12.84 30.52
C GLN A 23 17.30 11.67 30.87
N LEU A 24 16.11 11.61 30.25
CA LEU A 24 15.16 10.51 30.45
C LEU A 24 15.75 9.16 29.98
N MET A 25 16.45 9.16 28.85
CA MET A 25 17.12 7.94 28.36
C MET A 25 18.23 7.49 29.32
N GLN A 26 19.01 8.44 29.87
CA GLN A 26 20.04 8.12 30.83
C GLN A 26 19.48 7.51 32.12
N VAL A 27 18.41 8.10 32.68
CA VAL A 27 17.72 7.56 33.86
C VAL A 27 17.21 6.13 33.60
N ARG A 28 16.63 5.87 32.43
CA ARG A 28 16.14 4.54 32.07
C ARG A 28 17.26 3.52 31.94
N LYS A 29 18.41 3.95 31.41
CA LYS A 29 19.61 3.11 31.34
C LYS A 29 20.15 2.78 32.71
N GLU A 30 20.22 3.74 33.61
CA GLU A 30 20.64 3.53 35.03
C GLU A 30 19.72 2.55 35.74
N LYS A 31 18.39 2.63 35.52
CA LYS A 31 17.43 1.65 36.04
C LYS A 31 17.71 0.24 35.50
N LEU A 32 18.01 0.09 34.19
CA LEU A 32 18.36 -1.17 33.59
C LEU A 32 19.68 -1.73 34.21
N ASP A 33 20.72 -0.90 34.30
CA ASP A 33 22.00 -1.30 34.87
C ASP A 33 21.85 -1.82 36.30
N LYS A 34 20.99 -1.18 37.10
CA LYS A 34 20.63 -1.63 38.45
C LYS A 34 19.95 -3.02 38.41
N LEU A 35 18.94 -3.22 37.54
CA LEU A 35 18.28 -4.51 37.40
C LEU A 35 19.26 -5.64 37.01
N ILE A 36 20.21 -5.33 36.11
CA ILE A 36 21.26 -6.28 35.71
C ILE A 36 22.16 -6.64 36.90
N GLN A 37 22.58 -5.65 37.71
CA GLN A 37 23.40 -5.88 38.91
C GLN A 37 22.66 -6.71 39.97
N GLU A 38 21.34 -6.58 40.06
CA GLU A 38 20.49 -7.34 40.98
C GLU A 38 20.14 -8.76 40.43
N GLY A 39 20.64 -9.12 39.24
CA GLY A 39 20.34 -10.42 38.59
C GLY A 39 18.90 -10.50 38.05
N LYS A 40 18.27 -9.35 37.80
CA LYS A 40 16.87 -9.22 37.29
C LYS A 40 16.85 -8.65 35.87
N ASN A 41 17.79 -9.05 35.03
CA ASN A 41 17.90 -8.58 33.65
C ASN A 41 16.66 -9.03 32.82
N PRO A 42 15.75 -8.12 32.41
CA PRO A 42 14.56 -8.51 31.68
C PRO A 42 14.86 -9.10 30.31
N PHE A 43 16.03 -8.78 29.71
CA PHE A 43 16.41 -9.24 28.38
C PHE A 43 16.88 -10.71 28.36
N GLU A 44 17.03 -11.35 29.52
CA GLU A 44 17.32 -12.79 29.63
C GLU A 44 16.05 -13.65 29.53
N ILE A 45 14.86 -13.03 29.65
CA ILE A 45 13.57 -13.72 29.53
C ILE A 45 13.30 -14.01 28.05
N THR A 46 13.38 -15.29 27.66
CA THR A 46 13.21 -15.72 26.26
C THR A 46 11.76 -16.10 25.92
N LYS A 47 10.93 -16.38 26.92
CA LYS A 47 9.55 -16.82 26.74
C LYS A 47 8.67 -16.35 27.91
N PHE A 48 7.45 -15.90 27.60
CA PHE A 48 6.41 -15.63 28.58
C PHE A 48 5.08 -16.24 28.10
N ASN A 49 4.45 -17.06 28.94
CA ASN A 49 3.25 -17.79 28.56
C ASN A 49 2.02 -16.94 28.86
N ARG A 50 1.36 -16.41 27.84
CA ARG A 50 0.05 -15.75 27.95
C ARG A 50 -1.06 -16.78 27.86
N THR A 51 -2.14 -16.57 28.61
CA THR A 51 -3.37 -17.37 28.49
C THR A 51 -4.40 -16.70 27.58
N HIS A 52 -4.46 -15.36 27.59
CA HIS A 52 -5.45 -14.57 26.87
C HIS A 52 -4.82 -13.31 26.27
N THR A 53 -5.48 -12.75 25.24
CA THR A 53 -5.24 -11.38 24.78
C THR A 53 -6.11 -10.39 25.54
N THR A 54 -5.76 -9.10 25.49
CA THR A 54 -6.54 -8.05 26.16
C THR A 54 -7.96 -7.96 25.61
N LYS A 55 -8.12 -8.18 24.29
CA LYS A 55 -9.42 -8.19 23.62
C LYS A 55 -10.29 -9.37 24.05
N GLU A 56 -9.73 -10.57 24.08
CA GLU A 56 -10.45 -11.78 24.53
C GLU A 56 -11.02 -11.61 25.94
N ILE A 57 -10.27 -10.98 26.86
CA ILE A 57 -10.74 -10.74 28.22
C ILE A 57 -11.93 -9.79 28.24
N ILE A 58 -11.91 -8.75 27.42
CA ILE A 58 -13.01 -7.78 27.34
C ILE A 58 -14.26 -8.42 26.72
N GLU A 59 -14.09 -9.15 25.62
CA GLU A 59 -15.20 -9.79 24.91
C GLU A 59 -15.83 -10.96 25.69
N LYS A 60 -15.03 -11.70 26.48
CA LYS A 60 -15.46 -12.86 27.26
C LYS A 60 -15.55 -12.57 28.75
N TYR A 61 -15.80 -11.30 29.13
CA TYR A 61 -15.81 -10.88 30.52
C TYR A 61 -16.72 -11.78 31.41
N ASP A 62 -17.95 -12.03 30.98
CA ASP A 62 -18.93 -12.81 31.75
C ASP A 62 -18.47 -14.24 32.04
N GLU A 63 -17.63 -14.80 31.16
CA GLU A 63 -17.02 -16.13 31.34
C GLU A 63 -15.77 -16.10 32.22
N LEU A 64 -15.05 -14.97 32.20
CA LEU A 64 -13.72 -14.82 32.83
C LEU A 64 -13.76 -14.08 34.17
N GLU A 65 -14.88 -13.51 34.57
CA GLU A 65 -14.98 -12.81 35.86
C GLU A 65 -14.54 -13.71 37.01
N GLY A 66 -13.62 -13.20 37.82
CA GLY A 66 -13.04 -13.92 38.96
C GLY A 66 -12.03 -15.00 38.60
N LYS A 67 -11.78 -15.30 37.30
CA LYS A 67 -10.78 -16.29 36.88
C LYS A 67 -9.43 -15.67 36.69
N ASP A 68 -8.39 -16.45 36.95
CA ASP A 68 -7.01 -16.05 36.74
C ASP A 68 -6.68 -16.08 35.25
N VAL A 69 -6.03 -15.01 34.78
CA VAL A 69 -5.53 -14.82 33.41
C VAL A 69 -4.10 -14.35 33.48
N THR A 70 -3.35 -14.65 32.42
CA THR A 70 -1.99 -14.12 32.22
C THR A 70 -1.93 -13.40 30.88
N VAL A 71 -1.55 -12.13 30.93
CA VAL A 71 -1.42 -11.25 29.75
C VAL A 71 -0.03 -10.64 29.68
N ALA A 72 0.37 -10.18 28.51
CA ALA A 72 1.58 -9.39 28.35
C ALA A 72 1.31 -8.23 27.40
N GLY A 73 1.84 -7.06 27.72
CA GLY A 73 1.64 -5.87 26.91
C GLY A 73 2.54 -4.71 27.32
N ARG A 74 2.52 -3.67 26.52
CA ARG A 74 3.27 -2.43 26.74
C ARG A 74 2.50 -1.52 27.69
N ILE A 75 3.19 -0.97 28.68
CA ILE A 75 2.61 0.06 29.57
C ILE A 75 2.37 1.33 28.76
N MET A 76 1.10 1.69 28.59
CA MET A 76 0.66 2.90 27.86
C MET A 76 0.24 4.03 28.80
N GLY A 77 0.07 3.74 30.08
CA GLY A 77 -0.25 4.71 31.10
C GLY A 77 -0.17 4.07 32.46
N LYS A 78 0.30 4.84 33.46
CA LYS A 78 0.44 4.40 34.83
C LYS A 78 0.07 5.53 35.78
N ARG A 79 -0.73 5.22 36.81
CA ARG A 79 -1.14 6.16 37.85
C ARG A 79 -0.91 5.54 39.20
N ILE A 80 0.03 6.09 39.96
CA ILE A 80 0.39 5.64 41.32
C ILE A 80 -0.45 6.39 42.34
N MET A 81 -1.12 5.68 43.27
CA MET A 81 -1.96 6.21 44.31
C MET A 81 -1.56 5.60 45.67
N GLY A 82 -0.33 5.87 46.13
CA GLY A 82 0.19 5.36 47.38
C GLY A 82 0.38 3.84 47.40
N LYS A 83 -0.53 3.09 48.06
CA LYS A 83 -0.45 1.63 48.20
C LYS A 83 -1.09 0.83 47.06
N ALA A 84 -1.68 1.52 46.09
CA ALA A 84 -2.27 0.95 44.89
C ALA A 84 -1.94 1.77 43.65
N SER A 85 -2.01 1.15 42.49
CA SER A 85 -1.76 1.77 41.21
C SER A 85 -2.71 1.22 40.17
N PHE A 86 -2.98 2.01 39.15
CA PHE A 86 -3.59 1.55 37.91
C PHE A 86 -2.58 1.70 36.77
N CYS A 87 -2.49 0.69 35.92
CA CYS A 87 -1.78 0.81 34.66
C CYS A 87 -2.66 0.30 33.52
N HIS A 88 -2.44 0.85 32.32
CA HIS A 88 -3.04 0.34 31.10
C HIS A 88 -1.94 -0.34 30.30
N ILE A 89 -2.14 -1.59 29.96
CA ILE A 89 -1.26 -2.32 29.05
C ILE A 89 -1.93 -2.50 27.69
N GLN A 90 -1.12 -2.44 26.63
CA GLN A 90 -1.54 -2.63 25.27
C GLN A 90 -0.81 -3.83 24.68
N ASP A 91 -1.55 -4.77 24.09
CA ASP A 91 -1.01 -5.86 23.30
C ASP A 91 -1.29 -5.70 21.79
N GLY A 92 -1.24 -6.79 21.04
CA GLY A 92 -1.52 -6.82 19.61
C GLY A 92 -2.98 -6.54 19.24
N GLU A 93 -3.92 -6.74 20.16
CA GLU A 93 -5.36 -6.73 19.87
C GLU A 93 -6.13 -5.62 20.59
N GLY A 94 -5.58 -5.10 21.70
CA GLY A 94 -6.30 -4.06 22.45
C GLY A 94 -5.53 -3.50 23.63
N LYS A 95 -6.30 -2.90 24.56
CA LYS A 95 -5.81 -2.33 25.82
C LYS A 95 -6.66 -2.81 26.96
N ILE A 96 -6.05 -3.07 28.12
CA ILE A 96 -6.78 -3.41 29.35
C ILE A 96 -6.18 -2.66 30.53
N GLN A 97 -7.03 -2.29 31.48
CA GLN A 97 -6.59 -1.73 32.75
C GLN A 97 -6.15 -2.86 33.68
N SER A 98 -5.13 -2.61 34.49
CA SER A 98 -4.71 -3.50 35.57
C SER A 98 -4.62 -2.72 36.87
N TYR A 99 -5.20 -3.27 37.93
CA TYR A 99 -5.08 -2.78 39.30
C TYR A 99 -3.94 -3.53 39.97
N VAL A 100 -2.96 -2.80 40.46
CA VAL A 100 -1.73 -3.33 41.07
C VAL A 100 -1.65 -2.78 42.50
N SER A 101 -1.64 -3.64 43.49
CA SER A 101 -1.62 -3.22 44.90
C SER A 101 -0.50 -3.88 45.71
N ILE A 102 -0.02 -3.17 46.72
CA ILE A 102 1.02 -3.66 47.63
C ILE A 102 0.52 -4.88 48.42
N ASN A 103 -0.81 -4.94 48.69
CA ASN A 103 -1.40 -6.03 49.48
C ASN A 103 -1.32 -7.38 48.73
N GLU A 104 -1.40 -7.36 47.40
CA GLU A 104 -1.34 -8.56 46.58
C GLU A 104 0.10 -8.90 46.13
N LEU A 105 0.84 -7.89 45.68
CA LEU A 105 2.20 -8.10 45.18
C LEU A 105 3.27 -8.24 46.27
N GLY A 106 3.01 -7.73 47.50
CA GLY A 106 4.04 -7.49 48.48
C GLY A 106 4.84 -6.20 48.27
N GLU A 107 5.59 -5.79 49.30
CA GLU A 107 6.28 -4.50 49.29
C GLU A 107 7.38 -4.41 48.23
N GLU A 108 8.17 -5.46 48.04
CA GLU A 108 9.30 -5.49 47.11
C GLU A 108 8.80 -5.42 45.66
N SER A 109 7.95 -6.35 45.22
CA SER A 109 7.45 -6.39 43.85
C SER A 109 6.63 -5.16 43.50
N TYR A 110 5.87 -4.59 44.45
CA TYR A 110 5.15 -3.33 44.25
C TYR A 110 6.11 -2.14 44.07
N LYS A 111 7.25 -2.14 44.79
CA LYS A 111 8.30 -1.12 44.62
C LYS A 111 8.95 -1.23 43.27
N GLU A 112 9.26 -2.43 42.80
CA GLU A 112 9.79 -2.67 41.45
C GLU A 112 8.82 -2.19 40.38
N PHE A 113 7.56 -2.59 40.46
CA PHE A 113 6.52 -2.10 39.54
C PHE A 113 6.43 -0.57 39.48
N LYS A 114 6.65 0.13 40.60
CA LYS A 114 6.66 1.61 40.60
C LYS A 114 7.83 2.21 39.80
N GLU A 115 8.94 1.49 39.71
CA GLU A 115 10.10 1.91 38.91
C GLU A 115 9.96 1.64 37.42
N ASP A 116 9.00 0.76 36.98
CA ASP A 116 8.73 0.55 35.57
C ASP A 116 8.26 1.85 34.92
N ASP A 117 8.65 2.05 33.66
CA ASP A 117 8.34 3.26 32.91
C ASP A 117 7.23 3.02 31.86
N ILE A 118 6.54 4.09 31.48
CA ILE A 118 5.66 4.05 30.30
C ILE A 118 6.50 3.68 29.08
N GLY A 119 6.04 2.67 28.33
CA GLY A 119 6.76 2.09 27.22
C GLY A 119 7.40 0.73 27.53
N ASP A 120 7.62 0.38 28.82
CA ASP A 120 8.09 -0.95 29.20
C ASP A 120 7.05 -2.03 28.82
N ILE A 121 7.52 -3.24 28.56
CA ILE A 121 6.65 -4.40 28.32
C ILE A 121 6.66 -5.27 29.56
N ILE A 122 5.47 -5.53 30.09
CA ILE A 122 5.28 -6.34 31.30
C ILE A 122 4.33 -7.51 31.05
N GLY A 123 4.52 -8.57 31.80
CA GLY A 123 3.58 -9.65 31.99
C GLY A 123 2.79 -9.44 33.29
N ILE A 124 1.50 -9.74 33.29
CA ILE A 124 0.63 -9.65 34.46
C ILE A 124 -0.15 -10.95 34.59
N THR A 125 -0.06 -11.57 35.75
CA THR A 125 -0.95 -12.66 36.16
C THR A 125 -1.88 -12.16 37.23
N GLY A 126 -3.19 -12.43 37.12
CA GLY A 126 -4.19 -11.99 38.08
C GLY A 126 -5.60 -12.37 37.65
N PHE A 127 -6.59 -12.00 38.42
CA PHE A 127 -7.99 -12.33 38.12
C PHE A 127 -8.72 -11.15 37.47
N VAL A 128 -9.67 -11.49 36.61
CA VAL A 128 -10.52 -10.53 35.90
C VAL A 128 -11.62 -10.01 36.83
N PHE A 129 -11.82 -8.70 36.85
CA PHE A 129 -12.87 -8.05 37.61
C PHE A 129 -13.37 -6.77 36.96
N LYS A 130 -14.50 -6.26 37.41
CA LYS A 130 -15.00 -4.96 37.00
C LYS A 130 -14.84 -3.95 38.12
N THR A 131 -14.28 -2.79 37.82
CA THR A 131 -14.12 -1.70 38.77
C THR A 131 -15.48 -1.10 39.17
N LYS A 132 -15.52 -0.32 40.23
CA LYS A 132 -16.75 0.40 40.67
C LYS A 132 -17.27 1.37 39.57
N THR A 133 -16.41 1.82 38.69
CA THR A 133 -16.75 2.69 37.55
C THR A 133 -17.18 1.90 36.30
N GLY A 134 -17.17 0.57 36.36
CA GLY A 134 -17.61 -0.30 35.26
C GLY A 134 -16.48 -0.73 34.29
N GLU A 135 -15.22 -0.38 34.53
CA GLU A 135 -14.11 -0.74 33.65
C GLU A 135 -13.62 -2.17 33.91
N ILE A 136 -13.56 -3.01 32.86
CA ILE A 136 -13.05 -4.38 32.94
C ILE A 136 -11.53 -4.30 33.13
N SER A 137 -11.05 -4.99 34.16
CA SER A 137 -9.67 -4.86 34.64
C SER A 137 -9.12 -6.19 35.14
N ILE A 138 -7.80 -6.27 35.27
CA ILE A 138 -7.09 -7.38 35.87
C ILE A 138 -6.61 -6.94 37.27
N HIS A 139 -6.97 -7.67 38.31
CA HIS A 139 -6.39 -7.51 39.63
C HIS A 139 -5.09 -8.31 39.70
N ALA A 140 -3.96 -7.62 39.58
CA ALA A 140 -2.67 -8.24 39.47
C ALA A 140 -2.23 -8.95 40.76
N LYS A 141 -1.86 -10.21 40.65
CA LYS A 141 -1.23 -11.04 41.70
C LYS A 141 0.29 -11.08 41.48
N GLU A 142 0.72 -11.00 40.23
CA GLU A 142 2.12 -11.00 39.81
C GLU A 142 2.34 -10.05 38.68
N VAL A 143 3.49 -9.34 38.68
CA VAL A 143 3.93 -8.48 37.56
C VAL A 143 5.39 -8.81 37.30
N THR A 144 5.71 -9.07 36.02
CA THR A 144 7.05 -9.39 35.54
C THR A 144 7.47 -8.40 34.48
N LEU A 145 8.59 -7.70 34.67
CA LEU A 145 9.19 -6.88 33.62
C LEU A 145 9.81 -7.77 32.53
N LEU A 146 9.29 -7.71 31.31
CA LEU A 146 9.74 -8.50 30.16
C LEU A 146 10.71 -7.76 29.28
N THR A 147 10.57 -6.45 29.18
CA THR A 147 11.46 -5.59 28.35
C THR A 147 11.49 -4.17 28.88
N LYS A 148 12.67 -3.63 29.11
CA LYS A 148 12.87 -2.22 29.45
C LYS A 148 12.91 -1.36 28.20
N SER A 149 12.02 -0.36 28.13
CA SER A 149 12.02 0.66 27.07
C SER A 149 13.02 1.75 27.41
N LEU A 150 14.13 1.82 26.68
CA LEU A 150 15.19 2.80 26.94
C LEU A 150 14.87 4.19 26.36
N LYS A 151 14.05 4.25 25.30
CA LYS A 151 13.56 5.50 24.73
C LYS A 151 12.12 5.74 25.17
N PRO A 152 11.80 6.93 25.69
CA PRO A 152 10.41 7.28 26.00
C PRO A 152 9.56 7.31 24.75
N LEU A 153 8.29 6.94 24.88
CA LEU A 153 7.31 7.13 23.81
C LEU A 153 6.97 8.64 23.71
N PRO A 154 6.58 9.13 22.52
CA PRO A 154 6.05 10.48 22.36
C PRO A 154 4.89 10.73 23.31
N GLU A 155 4.74 11.96 23.81
CA GLU A 155 3.67 12.32 24.72
C GLU A 155 2.28 12.07 24.12
N LYS A 156 1.41 11.47 24.91
CA LYS A 156 0.06 11.01 24.53
C LYS A 156 -0.85 12.11 23.95
N PHE A 157 -0.61 13.37 24.30
CA PHE A 157 -1.42 14.51 23.88
C PHE A 157 -0.99 15.15 22.55
N HIS A 158 0.21 14.88 22.10
CA HIS A 158 0.71 15.42 20.84
C HIS A 158 0.89 14.36 19.75
N GLY A 159 0.94 13.06 20.12
CA GLY A 159 1.16 11.95 19.20
C GLY A 159 2.39 12.16 18.31
N LEU A 160 2.68 11.22 17.45
CA LEU A 160 3.58 11.46 16.33
C LEU A 160 2.76 12.20 15.24
N LYS A 161 2.63 13.53 15.32
CA LYS A 161 1.89 14.36 14.34
C LYS A 161 2.70 14.63 13.08
N ASP A 162 4.01 14.67 13.20
CA ASP A 162 4.91 14.85 12.07
C ASP A 162 4.83 13.62 11.18
N THR A 163 4.28 13.82 9.99
CA THR A 163 4.02 12.76 9.00
C THR A 163 5.33 12.10 8.53
N ASP A 164 6.41 12.87 8.36
CA ASP A 164 7.71 12.34 7.96
C ASP A 164 8.30 11.42 9.05
N LEU A 165 8.21 11.84 10.30
CA LEU A 165 8.67 11.05 11.44
C LEU A 165 7.82 9.77 11.62
N ARG A 166 6.50 9.81 11.37
CA ARG A 166 5.61 8.64 11.38
C ARG A 166 6.06 7.56 10.39
N TYR A 167 6.43 7.96 9.18
CA TYR A 167 6.90 7.03 8.16
C TYR A 167 8.28 6.45 8.49
N ARG A 168 9.20 7.26 9.05
CA ARG A 168 10.54 6.82 9.44
C ARG A 168 10.57 5.96 10.69
N GLN A 169 9.68 6.23 11.64
CA GLN A 169 9.55 5.50 12.89
C GLN A 169 8.22 4.75 12.97
N ARG A 170 7.90 3.98 11.92
CA ARG A 170 6.65 3.24 11.81
C ARG A 170 6.35 2.37 13.03
N TYR A 171 7.36 1.80 13.66
CA TYR A 171 7.22 1.03 14.89
C TYR A 171 6.70 1.88 16.07
N VAL A 172 7.01 3.17 16.13
CA VAL A 172 6.43 4.09 17.13
C VAL A 172 5.01 4.47 16.73
N ASP A 173 4.81 4.81 15.46
CA ASP A 173 3.50 5.15 14.89
C ASP A 173 2.47 4.03 15.17
N LEU A 174 2.82 2.77 14.96
CA LEU A 174 1.99 1.59 15.27
C LEU A 174 1.68 1.43 16.77
N ILE A 175 2.53 1.95 17.67
CA ILE A 175 2.29 1.91 19.12
C ILE A 175 1.30 3.00 19.53
N VAL A 176 1.47 4.23 19.02
CA VAL A 176 0.76 5.40 19.53
C VAL A 176 -0.51 5.74 18.76
N ASN A 177 -0.62 5.30 17.50
CA ASN A 177 -1.74 5.54 16.59
C ASN A 177 -2.44 4.23 16.21
N PRO A 178 -3.48 3.80 16.94
CA PRO A 178 -4.17 2.51 16.68
C PRO A 178 -4.77 2.41 15.26
N GLU A 179 -5.25 3.51 14.70
CA GLU A 179 -5.82 3.59 13.35
C GLU A 179 -4.83 3.18 12.27
N VAL A 180 -3.54 3.45 12.47
CA VAL A 180 -2.48 3.03 11.55
C VAL A 180 -2.37 1.50 11.51
N ARG A 181 -2.48 0.85 12.66
CA ARG A 181 -2.50 -0.62 12.75
C ARG A 181 -3.69 -1.21 12.01
N ASP A 182 -4.86 -0.61 12.14
CA ASP A 182 -6.08 -1.02 11.47
C ASP A 182 -5.93 -1.00 9.94
N THR A 183 -5.29 0.02 9.39
CA THR A 183 -4.98 0.11 7.95
C THR A 183 -4.18 -1.11 7.47
N PHE A 184 -3.13 -1.51 8.21
CA PHE A 184 -2.32 -2.67 7.83
C PHE A 184 -3.02 -4.02 8.05
N ILE A 185 -3.90 -4.13 9.05
CA ILE A 185 -4.76 -5.29 9.22
C ILE A 185 -5.72 -5.41 8.03
N LYS A 186 -6.40 -4.30 7.66
CA LYS A 186 -7.27 -4.25 6.47
C LYS A 186 -6.51 -4.61 5.19
N ARG A 187 -5.29 -4.09 5.00
CA ARG A 187 -4.42 -4.47 3.89
C ARG A 187 -4.23 -5.98 3.80
N SER A 188 -3.92 -6.63 4.92
CA SER A 188 -3.74 -8.10 4.96
C SER A 188 -5.04 -8.84 4.66
N VAL A 189 -6.18 -8.35 5.14
CA VAL A 189 -7.51 -8.92 4.85
C VAL A 189 -7.85 -8.77 3.37
N ILE A 190 -7.58 -7.61 2.76
CA ILE A 190 -7.79 -7.35 1.33
C ILE A 190 -7.00 -8.33 0.47
N ILE A 191 -5.70 -8.49 0.73
CA ILE A 191 -4.83 -9.40 -0.03
C ILE A 191 -5.28 -10.85 0.12
N LYS A 192 -5.67 -11.27 1.32
CA LYS A 192 -6.18 -12.62 1.57
C LYS A 192 -7.50 -12.87 0.82
N GLU A 193 -8.44 -11.92 0.88
CA GLU A 193 -9.72 -12.06 0.18
C GLU A 193 -9.55 -12.02 -1.34
N LEU A 194 -8.61 -11.22 -1.86
CA LEU A 194 -8.28 -11.22 -3.29
C LEU A 194 -7.84 -12.62 -3.75
N ARG A 195 -6.96 -13.29 -3.00
CA ARG A 195 -6.57 -14.68 -3.29
C ARG A 195 -7.77 -15.61 -3.30
N ASN A 196 -8.65 -15.51 -2.28
CA ASN A 196 -9.86 -16.33 -2.23
C ASN A 196 -10.73 -16.15 -3.47
N ILE A 197 -10.91 -14.89 -3.92
CA ILE A 197 -11.72 -14.57 -5.11
C ILE A 197 -11.12 -15.22 -6.37
N LEU A 198 -9.81 -15.10 -6.55
CA LEU A 198 -9.12 -15.61 -7.73
C LEU A 198 -9.05 -17.15 -7.72
N ASP A 199 -8.82 -17.76 -6.56
CA ASP A 199 -8.85 -19.23 -6.38
C ASP A 199 -10.24 -19.81 -6.68
N GLU A 200 -11.32 -19.16 -6.20
CA GLU A 200 -12.71 -19.54 -6.50
C GLU A 200 -13.02 -19.51 -8.02
N LYS A 201 -12.33 -18.64 -8.76
CA LYS A 201 -12.47 -18.50 -10.23
C LYS A 201 -11.52 -19.41 -11.02
N GLY A 202 -10.73 -20.22 -10.32
CA GLY A 202 -9.82 -21.19 -10.92
C GLY A 202 -8.51 -20.60 -11.45
N TYR A 203 -8.13 -19.41 -11.00
CA TYR A 203 -6.80 -18.87 -11.30
C TYR A 203 -5.73 -19.54 -10.45
N LEU A 204 -4.57 -19.81 -11.04
CA LEU A 204 -3.39 -20.33 -10.38
C LEU A 204 -2.48 -19.18 -9.96
N GLU A 205 -2.15 -19.05 -8.67
CA GLU A 205 -1.10 -18.10 -8.21
C GLU A 205 0.27 -18.60 -8.66
N VAL A 206 1.03 -17.75 -9.32
CA VAL A 206 2.38 -18.06 -9.79
C VAL A 206 3.37 -16.98 -9.37
N GLU A 207 4.66 -17.28 -9.46
CA GLU A 207 5.75 -16.34 -9.24
C GLU A 207 6.64 -16.28 -10.47
N THR A 208 6.97 -15.07 -10.93
CA THR A 208 7.88 -14.82 -12.03
C THR A 208 9.10 -14.03 -11.57
N PRO A 209 10.22 -14.03 -12.31
CA PRO A 209 11.45 -13.38 -11.85
C PRO A 209 11.29 -11.88 -11.60
N ILE A 210 11.85 -11.40 -10.49
CA ILE A 210 12.01 -9.96 -10.22
C ILE A 210 13.19 -9.39 -11.01
N LEU A 211 14.27 -10.17 -11.16
CA LEU A 211 15.45 -9.78 -11.94
C LEU A 211 15.29 -10.26 -13.38
N ASN A 212 15.28 -9.33 -14.31
CA ASN A 212 15.13 -9.58 -15.74
C ASN A 212 16.38 -9.15 -16.53
N ASN A 213 16.62 -9.80 -17.66
CA ASN A 213 17.71 -9.43 -18.58
C ASN A 213 17.30 -8.30 -19.53
N LEU A 214 16.00 -8.06 -19.67
CA LEU A 214 15.42 -7.06 -20.57
C LEU A 214 14.44 -6.17 -19.82
N ILE A 215 14.26 -4.96 -20.31
CA ILE A 215 13.25 -4.01 -19.88
C ILE A 215 12.05 -4.19 -20.78
N THR A 216 10.99 -4.81 -20.26
CA THR A 216 9.80 -5.19 -21.03
C THR A 216 8.54 -5.18 -20.18
N GLY A 217 7.37 -5.15 -20.82
CA GLY A 217 6.05 -5.32 -20.21
C GLY A 217 5.34 -4.01 -19.84
N ASP A 218 6.03 -2.87 -19.83
CA ASP A 218 5.41 -1.56 -19.59
C ASP A 218 6.37 -0.45 -20.07
N ALA A 219 5.94 0.81 -20.03
CA ALA A 219 6.76 1.99 -20.28
C ALA A 219 7.11 2.63 -18.92
N ALA A 220 8.34 2.40 -18.46
CA ALA A 220 8.85 2.97 -17.21
C ALA A 220 10.38 2.88 -17.14
N ARG A 221 10.99 3.79 -16.36
CA ARG A 221 12.44 3.74 -16.13
C ARG A 221 12.77 2.63 -15.11
N PRO A 222 13.66 1.65 -15.44
CA PRO A 222 13.99 0.56 -14.54
C PRO A 222 15.07 0.94 -13.52
N PHE A 223 15.13 0.16 -12.41
CA PHE A 223 16.34 0.06 -11.59
C PHE A 223 17.30 -0.95 -12.21
N VAL A 224 18.58 -0.59 -12.31
CA VAL A 224 19.65 -1.44 -12.87
C VAL A 224 20.51 -1.99 -11.75
N THR A 225 20.88 -3.27 -11.84
CA THR A 225 21.86 -3.92 -10.97
C THR A 225 22.82 -4.77 -11.79
N HIS A 226 23.95 -5.19 -11.21
CA HIS A 226 24.95 -6.00 -11.90
C HIS A 226 25.07 -7.38 -11.27
N HIS A 227 25.00 -8.43 -12.09
CA HIS A 227 25.20 -9.81 -11.67
C HIS A 227 26.68 -10.19 -11.77
N ASN A 228 27.42 -10.16 -10.66
CA ASN A 228 28.88 -10.31 -10.64
C ASN A 228 29.40 -11.60 -11.29
N THR A 229 28.73 -12.74 -11.09
CA THR A 229 29.21 -14.02 -11.62
C THR A 229 28.98 -14.16 -13.14
N LEU A 230 27.90 -13.60 -13.63
CA LEU A 230 27.56 -13.63 -15.07
C LEU A 230 28.15 -12.43 -15.83
N ASP A 231 28.71 -11.45 -15.09
CA ASP A 231 29.27 -10.20 -15.63
C ASP A 231 28.29 -9.51 -16.58
N MET A 232 27.05 -9.33 -16.12
CA MET A 232 25.97 -8.73 -16.92
C MET A 232 25.06 -7.83 -16.07
N ASP A 233 24.54 -6.78 -16.71
CA ASP A 233 23.52 -5.95 -16.09
C ASP A 233 22.17 -6.63 -16.12
N MET A 234 21.41 -6.45 -15.04
CA MET A 234 20.05 -6.93 -14.88
C MET A 234 19.15 -5.80 -14.40
N TYR A 235 17.88 -5.95 -14.64
CA TYR A 235 16.87 -4.94 -14.34
C TYR A 235 15.86 -5.49 -13.33
N LEU A 236 15.49 -4.67 -12.34
CA LEU A 236 14.31 -4.97 -11.54
C LEU A 236 13.08 -4.79 -12.42
N ARG A 237 12.15 -5.76 -12.40
CA ARG A 237 10.96 -5.76 -13.27
C ARG A 237 10.10 -4.52 -13.07
N ILE A 238 9.58 -4.00 -14.15
CA ILE A 238 8.57 -2.93 -14.17
C ILE A 238 7.15 -3.49 -14.23
N ALA A 239 6.99 -4.71 -14.78
CA ALA A 239 5.77 -5.52 -14.83
C ALA A 239 6.10 -7.01 -15.01
N PRO A 240 5.28 -7.98 -14.56
CA PRO A 240 5.43 -9.42 -14.83
C PRO A 240 4.79 -9.87 -16.15
N GLU A 241 4.09 -9.00 -16.87
CA GLU A 241 3.17 -9.24 -17.98
C GLU A 241 3.66 -10.28 -18.98
N LEU A 242 4.85 -10.06 -19.61
CA LEU A 242 5.32 -10.95 -20.67
C LEU A 242 5.63 -12.37 -20.18
N ASN A 243 6.04 -12.51 -18.90
CA ASN A 243 6.26 -13.82 -18.29
C ASN A 243 4.93 -14.54 -18.06
N LEU A 244 3.89 -13.84 -17.60
CA LEU A 244 2.58 -14.42 -17.38
C LEU A 244 1.94 -14.85 -18.70
N LYS A 245 2.08 -14.10 -19.79
CA LYS A 245 1.66 -14.49 -21.13
C LYS A 245 2.38 -15.74 -21.64
N ARG A 246 3.69 -15.90 -21.35
CA ARG A 246 4.42 -17.14 -21.67
C ARG A 246 3.85 -18.35 -20.96
N LEU A 247 3.32 -18.18 -19.72
CA LEU A 247 2.64 -19.28 -19.02
C LEU A 247 1.32 -19.67 -19.69
N ILE A 248 0.58 -18.69 -20.23
CA ILE A 248 -0.63 -18.96 -21.03
C ILE A 248 -0.27 -19.72 -22.31
N VAL A 249 0.81 -19.32 -23.02
CA VAL A 249 1.34 -20.09 -24.16
C VAL A 249 1.71 -21.52 -23.73
N GLY A 250 2.25 -21.68 -22.53
CA GLY A 250 2.61 -22.97 -21.94
C GLY A 250 1.43 -23.86 -21.53
N GLY A 251 0.19 -23.37 -21.67
CA GLY A 251 -1.04 -24.12 -21.42
C GLY A 251 -1.69 -23.91 -20.05
N PHE A 252 -1.22 -22.97 -19.22
CA PHE A 252 -2.01 -22.52 -18.07
C PHE A 252 -3.14 -21.61 -18.55
N GLU A 253 -4.40 -22.01 -18.34
CA GLU A 253 -5.52 -21.22 -18.85
C GLU A 253 -5.80 -19.97 -18.03
N LYS A 254 -5.54 -19.98 -16.71
CA LYS A 254 -5.77 -18.84 -15.82
C LYS A 254 -4.63 -18.74 -14.81
N VAL A 255 -3.91 -17.62 -14.83
CA VAL A 255 -2.81 -17.35 -13.89
C VAL A 255 -2.93 -15.95 -13.29
N TYR A 256 -2.43 -15.78 -12.09
CA TYR A 256 -2.23 -14.47 -11.48
C TYR A 256 -0.96 -14.40 -10.63
N GLU A 257 -0.44 -13.20 -10.46
CA GLU A 257 0.66 -12.91 -9.54
C GLU A 257 0.36 -11.66 -8.73
N ILE A 258 0.45 -11.76 -7.40
CA ILE A 258 0.49 -10.59 -6.52
C ILE A 258 1.95 -10.23 -6.34
N CYS A 259 2.39 -9.17 -6.96
CA CYS A 259 3.80 -8.91 -7.18
C CYS A 259 4.26 -7.52 -6.76
N LYS A 260 5.58 -7.40 -6.53
CA LYS A 260 6.28 -6.14 -6.44
C LYS A 260 6.83 -5.75 -7.80
N ASN A 261 6.53 -4.51 -8.21
CA ASN A 261 7.10 -3.87 -9.39
C ASN A 261 7.93 -2.65 -8.97
N PHE A 262 8.88 -2.27 -9.80
CA PHE A 262 9.91 -1.29 -9.49
C PHE A 262 10.01 -0.27 -10.62
N ARG A 263 9.82 1.03 -10.33
CA ARG A 263 9.95 2.12 -11.30
C ARG A 263 10.84 3.20 -10.72
N ASN A 264 11.93 3.52 -11.40
CA ASN A 264 12.92 4.51 -10.97
C ASN A 264 12.49 5.92 -11.35
N GLU A 265 11.37 6.35 -10.81
CA GLU A 265 10.69 7.60 -11.12
C GLU A 265 10.53 8.47 -9.87
N GLY A 266 9.82 9.59 -9.99
CA GLY A 266 9.54 10.50 -8.89
C GLY A 266 8.72 9.85 -7.78
N MET A 267 8.87 10.36 -6.56
CA MET A 267 8.10 9.94 -5.39
C MET A 267 7.16 11.05 -4.96
N ASP A 268 5.87 10.74 -4.88
CA ASP A 268 4.84 11.67 -4.42
C ASP A 268 3.82 10.97 -3.49
N ILE A 269 2.63 11.53 -3.36
CA ILE A 269 1.55 10.93 -2.56
C ILE A 269 0.90 9.73 -3.24
N LYS A 270 1.08 9.55 -4.57
CA LYS A 270 0.49 8.48 -5.39
C LYS A 270 1.52 7.44 -5.80
N HIS A 271 2.82 7.78 -5.82
CA HIS A 271 3.89 6.97 -6.38
C HIS A 271 4.99 6.66 -5.35
N ASN A 272 5.39 5.40 -5.32
CA ASN A 272 6.55 4.89 -4.58
C ASN A 272 7.38 4.03 -5.53
N PRO A 273 8.72 4.08 -5.48
CA PRO A 273 9.58 3.36 -6.43
C PRO A 273 9.36 1.85 -6.45
N GLU A 274 8.87 1.31 -5.34
CA GLU A 274 8.46 -0.08 -5.15
C GLU A 274 6.99 -0.10 -4.75
N PHE A 275 6.16 -0.81 -5.51
CA PHE A 275 4.72 -0.87 -5.26
C PHE A 275 4.17 -2.28 -5.52
N THR A 276 2.96 -2.54 -5.05
CA THR A 276 2.31 -3.85 -5.17
C THR A 276 1.18 -3.79 -6.18
N ASN A 277 1.23 -4.70 -7.16
CA ASN A 277 0.16 -4.97 -8.11
C ASN A 277 -0.37 -6.39 -7.95
N VAL A 278 -1.57 -6.64 -8.48
CA VAL A 278 -1.97 -7.96 -8.96
C VAL A 278 -2.13 -7.90 -10.46
N GLU A 279 -1.57 -8.87 -11.16
CA GLU A 279 -1.80 -9.08 -12.58
C GLU A 279 -2.38 -10.47 -12.79
N LEU A 280 -3.38 -10.57 -13.64
CA LEU A 280 -4.06 -11.82 -13.97
C LEU A 280 -4.33 -11.93 -15.47
N TYR A 281 -4.27 -13.17 -15.98
CA TYR A 281 -4.47 -13.49 -17.39
C TYR A 281 -5.35 -14.71 -17.50
N ALA A 282 -6.32 -14.66 -18.43
CA ALA A 282 -7.26 -15.75 -18.68
C ALA A 282 -7.39 -16.02 -20.18
N ALA A 283 -7.06 -17.24 -20.56
CA ALA A 283 -7.29 -17.71 -21.92
C ALA A 283 -8.79 -17.77 -22.23
N TYR A 284 -9.15 -17.45 -23.49
CA TYR A 284 -10.51 -17.45 -24.02
C TYR A 284 -11.44 -16.41 -23.41
N GLU A 285 -10.90 -15.44 -22.67
CA GLU A 285 -11.61 -14.27 -22.16
C GLU A 285 -11.13 -13.00 -22.88
N ASP A 286 -11.96 -11.95 -22.89
CA ASP A 286 -11.67 -10.66 -23.53
C ASP A 286 -11.71 -9.51 -22.51
N TYR A 287 -11.51 -8.27 -22.96
CA TYR A 287 -11.50 -7.09 -22.10
C TYR A 287 -12.88 -6.81 -21.44
N ASN A 288 -14.00 -7.31 -21.99
CA ASN A 288 -15.31 -7.21 -21.34
C ASN A 288 -15.41 -8.14 -20.13
N ASP A 289 -14.82 -9.35 -20.22
CA ASP A 289 -14.71 -10.26 -19.09
C ASP A 289 -13.82 -9.67 -18.02
N MET A 290 -12.74 -8.97 -18.42
CA MET A 290 -11.86 -8.26 -17.49
C MET A 290 -12.58 -7.09 -16.77
N MET A 291 -13.50 -6.38 -17.42
CA MET A 291 -14.35 -5.39 -16.74
C MET A 291 -15.25 -6.05 -15.68
N ASN A 292 -15.87 -7.18 -16.00
CA ASN A 292 -16.76 -7.88 -15.08
C ASN A 292 -16.01 -8.42 -13.85
N ILE A 293 -14.82 -9.02 -14.04
CA ILE A 293 -14.01 -9.50 -12.91
C ILE A 293 -13.47 -8.33 -12.06
N THR A 294 -13.15 -7.20 -12.67
CA THR A 294 -12.73 -5.99 -11.95
C THR A 294 -13.83 -5.47 -11.02
N GLU A 295 -15.05 -5.36 -11.54
CA GLU A 295 -16.22 -4.99 -10.72
C GLU A 295 -16.41 -5.96 -9.55
N GLU A 296 -16.35 -7.26 -9.78
CA GLU A 296 -16.52 -8.28 -8.74
C GLU A 296 -15.42 -8.21 -7.68
N ILE A 297 -14.16 -8.13 -8.09
CA ILE A 297 -13.01 -8.03 -7.17
C ILE A 297 -13.19 -6.83 -6.24
N ILE A 298 -13.36 -5.64 -6.79
CA ILE A 298 -13.37 -4.41 -6.00
C ILE A 298 -14.61 -4.33 -5.10
N THR A 299 -15.79 -4.73 -5.59
CA THR A 299 -17.01 -4.75 -4.78
C THR A 299 -16.91 -5.75 -3.62
N ARG A 300 -16.41 -6.98 -3.86
CA ARG A 300 -16.21 -7.98 -2.80
C ARG A 300 -15.19 -7.53 -1.77
N LEU A 301 -14.07 -6.97 -2.19
CA LEU A 301 -13.05 -6.43 -1.28
C LEU A 301 -13.59 -5.29 -0.43
N CYS A 302 -14.36 -4.36 -1.03
CA CYS A 302 -14.98 -3.26 -0.30
C CYS A 302 -15.99 -3.77 0.73
N MET A 303 -16.88 -4.68 0.36
CA MET A 303 -17.82 -5.30 1.30
C MET A 303 -17.11 -6.02 2.44
N LYS A 304 -15.98 -6.68 2.15
CA LYS A 304 -15.21 -7.41 3.17
C LYS A 304 -14.64 -6.53 4.27
N VAL A 305 -14.14 -5.35 3.91
CA VAL A 305 -13.42 -4.48 4.86
C VAL A 305 -14.25 -3.31 5.39
N ASN A 306 -15.25 -2.86 4.64
CA ASN A 306 -16.09 -1.71 4.99
C ASN A 306 -17.54 -2.09 5.31
N GLY A 307 -18.03 -3.27 4.91
CA GLY A 307 -19.41 -3.72 5.11
C GLY A 307 -20.44 -2.95 4.28
N THR A 308 -20.00 -2.08 3.36
CA THR A 308 -20.83 -1.26 2.48
C THR A 308 -20.10 -0.95 1.18
N LEU A 309 -20.83 -0.71 0.10
CA LEU A 309 -20.30 -0.25 -1.19
C LEU A 309 -20.32 1.29 -1.35
N LYS A 310 -20.91 2.00 -0.38
CA LYS A 310 -20.90 3.47 -0.34
C LYS A 310 -19.87 3.91 0.67
N ILE A 311 -18.77 4.43 0.19
CA ILE A 311 -17.63 4.85 0.99
C ILE A 311 -17.38 6.34 0.83
N ASN A 312 -16.77 6.96 1.83
CA ASN A 312 -16.23 8.31 1.70
C ASN A 312 -14.72 8.21 1.57
N TYR A 313 -14.16 8.78 0.51
CA TYR A 313 -12.74 8.83 0.26
C TYR A 313 -12.25 10.27 0.22
N GLN A 314 -11.48 10.68 1.21
CA GLN A 314 -10.94 12.03 1.35
C GLN A 314 -12.01 13.13 1.20
N GLY A 315 -13.18 12.92 1.84
CA GLY A 315 -14.32 13.85 1.81
C GLY A 315 -15.24 13.71 0.60
N THR A 316 -14.95 12.81 -0.35
CA THR A 316 -15.76 12.57 -1.54
C THR A 316 -16.53 11.25 -1.41
N ASP A 317 -17.84 11.29 -1.63
CA ASP A 317 -18.67 10.08 -1.61
C ASP A 317 -18.52 9.29 -2.91
N ILE A 318 -18.12 8.03 -2.77
CA ILE A 318 -17.91 7.07 -3.86
C ILE A 318 -18.92 5.93 -3.70
N ASN A 319 -19.65 5.65 -4.76
CA ASN A 319 -20.58 4.52 -4.84
C ASN A 319 -19.96 3.40 -5.71
N LEU A 320 -19.56 2.30 -5.09
CA LEU A 320 -18.97 1.14 -5.75
C LEU A 320 -20.01 0.07 -6.16
N GLU A 321 -21.33 0.39 -6.09
CA GLU A 321 -22.37 -0.54 -6.58
C GLU A 321 -22.26 -0.71 -8.11
N ALA A 322 -22.12 -1.97 -8.57
CA ALA A 322 -22.12 -2.30 -9.99
C ALA A 322 -23.55 -2.28 -10.57
N PRO A 323 -23.75 -2.10 -11.91
CA PRO A 323 -22.71 -1.96 -12.93
C PRO A 323 -22.12 -0.54 -12.99
N TRP A 324 -20.83 -0.45 -13.26
CA TRP A 324 -20.17 0.85 -13.41
C TRP A 324 -20.31 1.40 -14.82
N ARG A 325 -20.10 2.72 -14.94
CA ARG A 325 -20.14 3.41 -16.23
C ARG A 325 -19.05 2.88 -17.16
N ARG A 326 -19.41 2.63 -18.42
CA ARG A 326 -18.51 2.26 -19.53
C ARG A 326 -18.64 3.29 -20.62
N ILE A 327 -17.54 3.94 -21.01
CA ILE A 327 -17.53 5.00 -22.03
C ILE A 327 -16.21 4.93 -22.80
N THR A 328 -16.26 5.20 -24.13
CA THR A 328 -15.03 5.29 -24.93
C THR A 328 -14.25 6.56 -24.58
N MET A 329 -12.92 6.52 -24.73
CA MET A 329 -12.06 7.69 -24.50
C MET A 329 -12.49 8.87 -25.34
N ILE A 330 -12.82 8.67 -26.63
CA ILE A 330 -13.26 9.73 -27.54
C ILE A 330 -14.60 10.33 -27.08
N ASP A 331 -15.55 9.50 -26.64
CA ASP A 331 -16.84 9.99 -26.16
C ASP A 331 -16.70 10.74 -24.82
N ALA A 332 -15.82 10.30 -23.95
CA ALA A 332 -15.53 10.98 -22.69
C ALA A 332 -14.89 12.37 -22.95
N ILE A 333 -13.95 12.48 -23.88
CA ILE A 333 -13.38 13.76 -24.30
C ILE A 333 -14.48 14.67 -24.89
N LYS A 334 -15.32 14.12 -25.75
CA LYS A 334 -16.44 14.87 -26.36
C LYS A 334 -17.42 15.40 -25.32
N GLU A 335 -17.74 14.60 -24.31
CA GLU A 335 -18.65 14.99 -23.24
C GLU A 335 -18.11 16.18 -22.44
N VAL A 336 -16.82 16.18 -22.11
CA VAL A 336 -16.20 17.22 -21.28
C VAL A 336 -15.82 18.47 -22.09
N THR A 337 -15.27 18.29 -23.31
CA THR A 337 -14.68 19.40 -24.08
C THR A 337 -15.53 19.87 -25.25
N GLY A 338 -16.53 19.10 -25.67
CA GLY A 338 -17.31 19.30 -26.89
C GLY A 338 -16.57 18.92 -28.18
N ILE A 339 -15.33 18.41 -28.08
CA ILE A 339 -14.49 18.03 -29.24
C ILE A 339 -14.72 16.57 -29.56
N ASP A 340 -15.14 16.29 -30.79
CA ASP A 340 -15.37 14.94 -31.29
C ASP A 340 -14.22 14.48 -32.19
N PHE A 341 -13.30 13.70 -31.63
CA PHE A 341 -12.16 13.16 -32.37
C PHE A 341 -12.56 12.15 -33.47
N ASN A 342 -13.81 11.69 -33.49
CA ASN A 342 -14.30 10.91 -34.61
C ASN A 342 -14.37 11.74 -35.91
N ASN A 343 -14.45 13.06 -35.82
CA ASN A 343 -14.46 13.98 -36.95
C ASN A 343 -13.07 14.51 -37.34
N ILE A 344 -12.03 14.27 -36.51
CA ILE A 344 -10.64 14.68 -36.71
C ILE A 344 -9.90 13.46 -37.23
N LYS A 345 -9.41 13.52 -38.49
CA LYS A 345 -8.89 12.33 -39.18
C LYS A 345 -7.38 12.30 -39.34
N THR A 346 -6.74 13.47 -39.29
CA THR A 346 -5.29 13.57 -39.52
C THR A 346 -4.53 14.09 -38.29
N ASP A 347 -3.23 13.83 -38.27
CA ASP A 347 -2.35 14.34 -37.20
C ASP A 347 -2.31 15.88 -37.23
N GLU A 348 -2.30 16.51 -38.42
CA GLU A 348 -2.26 17.97 -38.58
C GLU A 348 -3.53 18.64 -38.00
N GLU A 349 -4.70 18.04 -38.24
CA GLU A 349 -5.98 18.52 -37.65
C GLU A 349 -5.95 18.40 -36.10
N ALA A 350 -5.44 17.28 -35.60
CA ALA A 350 -5.32 17.05 -34.14
C ALA A 350 -4.32 18.04 -33.49
N ILE A 351 -3.14 18.25 -34.11
CA ILE A 351 -2.14 19.24 -33.65
C ILE A 351 -2.73 20.65 -33.62
N LYS A 352 -3.51 21.02 -34.63
CA LYS A 352 -4.16 22.35 -34.69
C LYS A 352 -5.10 22.54 -33.49
N ILE A 353 -5.94 21.54 -33.19
CA ILE A 353 -6.88 21.60 -32.07
C ILE A 353 -6.15 21.60 -30.72
N ALA A 354 -5.06 20.81 -30.58
CA ALA A 354 -4.23 20.84 -29.38
C ALA A 354 -3.68 22.25 -29.11
N LYS A 355 -3.17 22.93 -30.13
CA LYS A 355 -2.71 24.32 -30.02
C LYS A 355 -3.83 25.30 -29.68
N GLU A 356 -5.00 25.15 -30.27
CA GLU A 356 -6.17 26.01 -29.99
C GLU A 356 -6.66 25.85 -28.54
N LYS A 357 -6.45 24.68 -27.95
CA LYS A 357 -6.84 24.35 -26.57
C LYS A 357 -5.71 24.48 -25.55
N ASN A 358 -4.51 24.91 -25.98
CA ASN A 358 -3.29 25.01 -25.16
C ASN A 358 -2.92 23.68 -24.50
N VAL A 359 -3.10 22.55 -25.18
CA VAL A 359 -2.61 21.26 -24.76
C VAL A 359 -1.12 21.17 -25.13
N GLU A 360 -0.27 20.92 -24.14
CA GLU A 360 1.15 20.71 -24.33
C GLU A 360 1.38 19.32 -24.93
N LEU A 361 2.19 19.24 -25.99
CA LEU A 361 2.52 17.98 -26.65
C LEU A 361 3.99 17.67 -26.41
N GLU A 362 4.27 16.44 -26.01
CA GLU A 362 5.65 15.95 -25.87
C GLU A 362 6.33 15.81 -27.24
N GLU A 363 7.64 16.06 -27.27
CA GLU A 363 8.44 15.88 -28.47
C GLU A 363 8.43 14.42 -28.94
N GLY A 364 8.07 14.17 -30.21
CA GLY A 364 7.92 12.83 -30.75
C GLY A 364 6.56 12.16 -30.53
N LYS A 365 5.69 12.68 -29.67
CA LYS A 365 4.34 12.17 -29.39
C LYS A 365 3.25 13.07 -30.03
N THR A 366 3.30 13.23 -31.33
CA THR A 366 2.45 14.20 -32.07
C THR A 366 1.46 13.54 -33.04
N THR A 367 1.29 12.22 -32.99
CA THR A 367 0.25 11.55 -33.79
C THR A 367 -1.14 11.81 -33.18
N ARG A 368 -2.18 11.62 -33.99
CA ARG A 368 -3.57 11.78 -33.56
C ARG A 368 -3.86 10.94 -32.29
N GLY A 369 -3.33 9.73 -32.20
CA GLY A 369 -3.55 8.86 -31.05
C GLY A 369 -2.91 9.40 -29.78
N HIS A 370 -1.69 9.89 -29.83
CA HIS A 370 -1.06 10.55 -28.67
C HIS A 370 -1.84 11.79 -28.23
N ILE A 371 -2.32 12.60 -29.20
CA ILE A 371 -3.08 13.81 -28.88
C ILE A 371 -4.43 13.49 -28.24
N ILE A 372 -5.12 12.41 -28.66
CA ILE A 372 -6.33 11.94 -27.98
C ILE A 372 -6.03 11.60 -26.52
N ASN A 373 -4.93 10.90 -26.26
CA ASN A 373 -4.51 10.55 -24.90
C ASN A 373 -4.22 11.81 -24.06
N GLU A 374 -3.46 12.77 -24.58
CA GLU A 374 -3.17 14.04 -23.91
C GLU A 374 -4.45 14.86 -23.59
N PHE A 375 -5.43 14.85 -24.50
CA PHE A 375 -6.74 15.48 -24.23
C PHE A 375 -7.49 14.78 -23.11
N PHE A 376 -7.43 13.48 -23.05
CA PHE A 376 -8.04 12.71 -21.99
C PHE A 376 -7.39 13.02 -20.64
N GLU A 377 -6.08 12.95 -20.53
CA GLU A 377 -5.32 13.25 -19.31
C GLU A 377 -5.55 14.70 -18.84
N THR A 378 -5.52 15.66 -19.77
CA THR A 378 -5.67 17.09 -19.44
C THR A 378 -7.07 17.47 -18.98
N PHE A 379 -8.12 16.94 -19.60
CA PHE A 379 -9.49 17.48 -19.41
C PHE A 379 -10.46 16.50 -18.76
N VAL A 380 -10.21 15.19 -18.83
CA VAL A 380 -11.20 14.18 -18.45
C VAL A 380 -10.86 13.46 -17.16
N GLU A 381 -9.63 13.03 -17.00
CA GLU A 381 -9.19 12.13 -15.91
C GLU A 381 -9.65 12.62 -14.53
N GLU A 382 -9.35 13.86 -14.17
CA GLU A 382 -9.72 14.42 -12.86
C GLU A 382 -11.22 14.58 -12.64
N THR A 383 -12.05 14.53 -13.70
CA THR A 383 -13.51 14.62 -13.62
C THR A 383 -14.19 13.29 -13.27
N LEU A 384 -13.47 12.17 -13.37
CA LEU A 384 -13.97 10.81 -13.19
C LEU A 384 -14.07 10.42 -11.71
N ILE A 385 -15.04 10.99 -11.02
CA ILE A 385 -15.21 10.79 -9.57
C ILE A 385 -15.79 9.42 -9.25
N GLN A 386 -16.89 9.02 -9.93
CA GLN A 386 -17.52 7.72 -9.73
C GLN A 386 -16.83 6.64 -10.59
N PRO A 387 -16.87 5.36 -10.19
CA PRO A 387 -16.22 4.28 -10.94
C PRO A 387 -16.62 4.30 -12.40
N THR A 388 -15.63 4.46 -13.28
CA THR A 388 -15.84 4.58 -14.73
C THR A 388 -14.74 3.83 -15.49
N PHE A 389 -15.14 2.93 -16.37
CA PHE A 389 -14.25 2.33 -17.36
C PHE A 389 -14.14 3.23 -18.58
N ILE A 390 -12.94 3.69 -18.85
CA ILE A 390 -12.58 4.38 -20.09
C ILE A 390 -12.06 3.34 -21.06
N MET A 391 -12.71 3.23 -22.22
CA MET A 391 -12.46 2.15 -23.19
C MET A 391 -11.91 2.70 -24.52
N ASP A 392 -11.40 1.79 -25.32
CA ASP A 392 -11.03 2.04 -26.71
C ASP A 392 -9.89 3.06 -26.87
N TYR A 393 -8.76 2.75 -26.24
CA TYR A 393 -7.54 3.55 -26.29
C TYR A 393 -6.91 3.54 -27.68
N PRO A 394 -6.22 4.62 -28.09
CA PRO A 394 -5.45 4.66 -29.32
C PRO A 394 -4.35 3.58 -29.36
N ILE A 395 -4.08 3.07 -30.56
CA ILE A 395 -3.07 2.04 -30.78
C ILE A 395 -1.65 2.51 -30.43
N GLU A 396 -1.38 3.78 -30.59
CA GLU A 396 -0.08 4.42 -30.35
C GLU A 396 0.35 4.32 -28.88
N VAL A 397 -0.62 4.32 -27.97
CA VAL A 397 -0.39 4.22 -26.51
C VAL A 397 -0.70 2.83 -25.95
N SER A 398 -0.86 1.81 -26.82
CA SER A 398 -1.31 0.47 -26.43
C SER A 398 -0.53 -0.64 -27.14
N PRO A 399 0.79 -0.78 -26.91
CA PRO A 399 1.67 -1.61 -27.74
C PRO A 399 1.45 -3.12 -27.60
N LEU A 400 0.81 -3.59 -26.52
CA LEU A 400 0.60 -5.02 -26.21
C LEU A 400 -0.86 -5.46 -26.39
N THR A 401 -1.71 -4.55 -26.90
CA THR A 401 -3.16 -4.74 -26.94
C THR A 401 -3.67 -5.04 -28.34
N LYS A 402 -4.69 -5.90 -28.45
CA LYS A 402 -5.37 -6.23 -29.70
C LYS A 402 -6.11 -5.02 -30.26
N LYS A 403 -5.98 -4.82 -31.59
CA LYS A 403 -6.76 -3.80 -32.33
C LYS A 403 -8.24 -4.16 -32.36
N LYS A 404 -9.08 -3.15 -32.35
CA LYS A 404 -10.51 -3.35 -32.65
C LYS A 404 -10.71 -3.71 -34.12
N LYS A 405 -11.57 -4.68 -34.39
CA LYS A 405 -11.83 -5.19 -35.73
C LYS A 405 -12.49 -4.13 -36.65
N ASP A 406 -13.39 -3.34 -36.09
CA ASP A 406 -14.17 -2.31 -36.78
C ASP A 406 -13.40 -0.98 -36.90
N ASN A 407 -12.45 -0.71 -36.02
CA ASN A 407 -11.59 0.47 -36.06
C ASN A 407 -10.16 0.18 -35.58
N PRO A 408 -9.25 -0.24 -36.51
CA PRO A 408 -7.90 -0.65 -36.16
C PRO A 408 -6.97 0.47 -35.58
N SER A 409 -7.42 1.72 -35.59
CA SER A 409 -6.70 2.82 -34.89
C SER A 409 -6.96 2.83 -33.37
N LEU A 410 -7.92 2.04 -32.90
CA LEU A 410 -8.26 1.86 -31.50
C LEU A 410 -8.01 0.40 -31.08
N THR A 411 -7.92 0.19 -29.79
CA THR A 411 -7.62 -1.11 -29.20
C THR A 411 -8.72 -1.54 -28.22
N GLU A 412 -8.82 -2.86 -27.98
CA GLU A 412 -9.68 -3.46 -26.97
C GLU A 412 -9.01 -3.33 -25.60
N ARG A 413 -8.94 -2.09 -25.07
CA ARG A 413 -8.34 -1.72 -23.79
C ARG A 413 -9.31 -0.89 -22.96
N PHE A 414 -9.26 -1.05 -21.66
CA PHE A 414 -9.85 -0.10 -20.74
C PHE A 414 -8.90 0.24 -19.59
N GLU A 415 -9.12 1.39 -19.00
CA GLU A 415 -8.64 1.73 -17.67
C GLU A 415 -9.81 2.08 -16.76
N LEU A 416 -9.69 1.70 -15.48
CA LEU A 416 -10.67 2.01 -14.45
C LEU A 416 -10.26 3.26 -13.70
N PHE A 417 -11.13 4.26 -13.67
CA PHE A 417 -10.96 5.49 -12.88
C PHE A 417 -11.96 5.56 -11.74
N ILE A 418 -11.48 6.00 -10.57
CA ILE A 418 -12.30 6.29 -9.38
C ILE A 418 -11.66 7.49 -8.68
N GLY A 419 -12.44 8.53 -8.35
CA GLY A 419 -11.94 9.72 -7.66
C GLY A 419 -10.81 10.44 -8.41
N GLY A 420 -10.90 10.50 -9.75
CA GLY A 420 -9.90 11.11 -10.61
C GLY A 420 -8.54 10.38 -10.62
N ARG A 421 -8.53 9.06 -10.44
CA ARG A 421 -7.30 8.25 -10.41
C ARG A 421 -7.54 6.89 -11.07
N GLU A 422 -6.53 6.40 -11.78
CA GLU A 422 -6.49 5.05 -12.34
C GLU A 422 -6.29 4.00 -11.23
N TYR A 423 -7.04 2.90 -11.29
CA TYR A 423 -6.97 1.76 -10.38
C TYR A 423 -6.64 0.45 -11.08
N GLY A 424 -6.97 0.33 -12.36
CA GLY A 424 -6.70 -0.88 -13.13
C GLY A 424 -6.63 -0.61 -14.61
N ASN A 425 -5.83 -1.43 -15.31
CA ASN A 425 -5.62 -1.39 -16.75
C ASN A 425 -5.77 -2.81 -17.29
N ALA A 426 -6.56 -2.99 -18.34
CA ALA A 426 -6.82 -4.30 -18.89
C ALA A 426 -7.14 -4.25 -20.37
N TYR A 427 -6.91 -5.36 -21.04
CA TYR A 427 -7.15 -5.45 -22.47
C TYR A 427 -7.29 -6.90 -22.96
N SER A 428 -7.81 -7.03 -24.20
CA SER A 428 -7.63 -8.24 -24.98
C SER A 428 -6.20 -8.28 -25.51
N GLU A 429 -5.49 -9.37 -25.21
CA GLU A 429 -4.06 -9.49 -25.50
C GLU A 429 -3.78 -9.54 -26.99
N LEU A 430 -2.75 -8.82 -27.44
CA LEU A 430 -2.25 -8.97 -28.81
C LEU A 430 -1.58 -10.35 -28.94
N ASN A 431 -2.19 -11.22 -29.73
CA ASN A 431 -1.71 -12.57 -29.99
C ASN A 431 -1.27 -12.82 -31.45
N ASP A 432 -1.16 -11.75 -32.25
CA ASP A 432 -0.57 -11.79 -33.59
C ASP A 432 0.94 -11.50 -33.47
N PRO A 433 1.83 -12.50 -33.71
CA PRO A 433 3.27 -12.33 -33.55
C PRO A 433 3.87 -11.32 -34.55
N ILE A 434 3.27 -11.17 -35.72
CA ILE A 434 3.76 -10.23 -36.77
C ILE A 434 3.48 -8.79 -36.31
N ASP A 435 2.26 -8.50 -35.91
CA ASP A 435 1.89 -7.17 -35.40
C ASP A 435 2.68 -6.86 -34.09
N GLN A 436 2.84 -7.83 -33.21
CA GLN A 436 3.61 -7.64 -31.97
C GLN A 436 5.08 -7.32 -32.24
N TYR A 437 5.72 -8.04 -33.18
CA TYR A 437 7.10 -7.78 -33.56
C TYR A 437 7.28 -6.34 -34.04
N GLU A 438 6.41 -5.86 -34.94
CA GLU A 438 6.48 -4.50 -35.48
C GLU A 438 6.29 -3.42 -34.40
N ARG A 439 5.46 -3.67 -33.41
CA ARG A 439 5.26 -2.73 -32.26
C ARG A 439 6.46 -2.71 -31.33
N LEU A 440 6.99 -3.89 -30.94
CA LEU A 440 8.19 -3.96 -30.11
C LEU A 440 9.41 -3.35 -30.79
N LYS A 441 9.53 -3.52 -32.13
CA LYS A 441 10.58 -2.89 -32.92
C LYS A 441 10.50 -1.36 -32.87
N LYS A 442 9.30 -0.79 -32.97
CA LYS A 442 9.10 0.66 -32.83
C LYS A 442 9.49 1.16 -31.43
N GLN A 443 9.17 0.42 -30.37
CA GLN A 443 9.59 0.77 -29.02
C GLN A 443 11.13 0.73 -28.89
N ALA A 444 11.77 -0.33 -29.39
CA ALA A 444 13.24 -0.44 -29.40
C ALA A 444 13.91 0.70 -30.19
N GLU A 445 13.32 1.13 -31.31
CA GLU A 445 13.79 2.28 -32.08
C GLU A 445 13.62 3.61 -31.34
N ALA A 446 12.52 3.80 -30.61
CA ALA A 446 12.31 4.97 -29.74
C ALA A 446 13.34 5.01 -28.61
N ARG A 447 13.61 3.86 -27.97
CA ARG A 447 14.66 3.73 -26.96
C ARG A 447 16.06 4.07 -27.53
N ALA A 448 16.38 3.60 -28.72
CA ALA A 448 17.66 3.91 -29.38
C ALA A 448 17.81 5.41 -29.69
N LYS A 449 16.71 6.16 -29.78
CA LYS A 449 16.68 7.61 -29.97
C LYS A 449 16.71 8.40 -28.66
N GLY A 450 16.72 7.72 -27.50
CA GLY A 450 16.86 8.36 -26.17
C GLY A 450 15.62 8.30 -25.27
N ASP A 451 14.56 7.63 -25.69
CA ASP A 451 13.41 7.38 -24.82
C ASP A 451 13.77 6.26 -23.83
N GLU A 452 14.13 6.66 -22.59
CA GLU A 452 14.53 5.73 -21.53
C GLU A 452 13.38 4.89 -20.97
N GLU A 453 12.13 5.27 -21.24
CA GLU A 453 10.93 4.55 -20.80
C GLU A 453 10.49 3.50 -21.82
N ALA A 454 10.87 3.64 -23.08
CA ALA A 454 10.54 2.66 -24.11
C ALA A 454 11.17 1.28 -23.84
N GLY A 455 10.43 0.21 -24.12
CA GLY A 455 10.86 -1.18 -23.92
C GLY A 455 11.99 -1.60 -24.86
N MET A 456 12.68 -2.69 -24.49
CA MET A 456 13.64 -3.39 -25.33
C MET A 456 12.91 -4.41 -26.23
N MET A 457 13.57 -4.81 -27.32
CA MET A 457 13.10 -5.94 -28.14
C MET A 457 13.22 -7.25 -27.34
N ASP A 458 12.11 -7.97 -27.23
CA ASP A 458 12.06 -9.31 -26.62
C ASP A 458 11.74 -10.36 -27.69
N GLU A 459 12.77 -10.84 -28.36
CA GLU A 459 12.66 -11.85 -29.42
C GLU A 459 12.08 -13.18 -28.88
N ASP A 460 12.40 -13.55 -27.64
CA ASP A 460 11.88 -14.77 -27.04
C ASP A 460 10.36 -14.68 -26.78
N PHE A 461 9.87 -13.50 -26.45
CA PHE A 461 8.41 -13.30 -26.34
C PHE A 461 7.73 -13.40 -27.71
N VAL A 462 8.32 -12.85 -28.77
CA VAL A 462 7.78 -13.03 -30.13
C VAL A 462 7.77 -14.49 -30.52
N ASN A 463 8.86 -15.23 -30.26
CA ASN A 463 8.91 -16.69 -30.48
C ASN A 463 7.82 -17.44 -29.72
N ALA A 464 7.53 -17.04 -28.47
CA ALA A 464 6.43 -17.63 -27.71
C ALA A 464 5.06 -17.37 -28.38
N LEU A 465 4.84 -16.17 -28.90
CA LEU A 465 3.62 -15.85 -29.66
C LEU A 465 3.53 -16.64 -30.98
N GLU A 466 4.64 -16.94 -31.65
CA GLU A 466 4.69 -17.79 -32.84
C GLU A 466 4.34 -19.24 -32.54
N ILE A 467 4.62 -19.74 -31.31
CA ILE A 467 4.15 -21.04 -30.84
C ILE A 467 2.63 -21.04 -30.68
N GLY A 468 2.05 -19.90 -30.24
CA GLY A 468 0.62 -19.66 -30.19
C GLY A 468 0.11 -19.22 -28.81
N LEU A 469 -0.27 -17.95 -28.71
CA LEU A 469 -1.04 -17.40 -27.61
C LEU A 469 -2.54 -17.52 -27.96
N PRO A 470 -3.37 -18.22 -27.19
CA PRO A 470 -4.82 -18.23 -27.41
C PRO A 470 -5.40 -16.81 -27.22
N PRO A 471 -6.63 -16.53 -27.68
CA PRO A 471 -7.34 -15.33 -27.25
C PRO A 471 -7.29 -15.22 -25.74
N THR A 472 -6.84 -14.10 -25.20
CA THR A 472 -6.55 -13.94 -23.77
C THR A 472 -6.95 -12.56 -23.31
N GLY A 473 -7.60 -12.44 -22.17
CA GLY A 473 -7.81 -11.21 -21.45
C GLY A 473 -6.77 -11.05 -20.33
N GLY A 474 -6.19 -9.87 -20.21
CA GLY A 474 -5.25 -9.52 -19.13
C GLY A 474 -5.73 -8.32 -18.35
N LEU A 475 -5.44 -8.30 -17.04
CA LEU A 475 -5.82 -7.24 -16.11
C LEU A 475 -4.72 -7.00 -15.09
N GLY A 476 -4.32 -5.74 -14.93
CA GLY A 476 -3.48 -5.25 -13.83
C GLY A 476 -4.26 -4.33 -12.90
N ILE A 477 -4.17 -4.55 -11.59
CA ILE A 477 -4.75 -3.66 -10.56
C ILE A 477 -3.67 -3.18 -9.61
N GLY A 478 -3.56 -1.87 -9.44
CA GLY A 478 -2.68 -1.23 -8.46
C GLY A 478 -3.18 -1.46 -7.03
N LEU A 479 -2.69 -2.51 -6.36
CA LEU A 479 -3.19 -2.90 -5.03
C LEU A 479 -2.94 -1.82 -3.98
N ASP A 480 -1.82 -1.12 -4.02
CA ASP A 480 -1.55 -0.05 -3.05
C ASP A 480 -2.58 1.08 -3.19
N ARG A 481 -2.91 1.50 -4.42
CA ARG A 481 -3.97 2.49 -4.69
C ARG A 481 -5.35 2.00 -4.24
N LEU A 482 -5.69 0.75 -4.54
CA LEU A 482 -6.96 0.16 -4.11
C LEU A 482 -7.07 0.11 -2.58
N ILE A 483 -6.00 -0.24 -1.89
CA ILE A 483 -5.95 -0.24 -0.43
C ILE A 483 -6.10 1.19 0.11
N MET A 484 -5.48 2.20 -0.51
CA MET A 484 -5.71 3.61 -0.15
C MET A 484 -7.19 3.99 -0.21
N LEU A 485 -7.87 3.63 -1.30
CA LEU A 485 -9.32 3.88 -1.47
C LEU A 485 -10.15 3.20 -0.38
N LEU A 486 -9.91 1.92 -0.14
CA LEU A 486 -10.70 1.10 0.79
C LEU A 486 -10.39 1.38 2.27
N THR A 487 -9.31 2.08 2.59
CA THR A 487 -8.90 2.45 3.96
C THR A 487 -8.92 3.95 4.22
N ASP A 488 -9.45 4.75 3.30
CA ASP A 488 -9.46 6.22 3.35
C ASP A 488 -8.06 6.82 3.62
N SER A 489 -7.04 6.27 2.97
CA SER A 489 -5.66 6.73 3.12
C SER A 489 -5.30 7.74 2.04
N SER A 490 -4.76 8.91 2.43
CA SER A 490 -4.48 10.01 1.50
C SER A 490 -3.19 9.82 0.68
N SER A 491 -2.25 9.02 1.21
CA SER A 491 -0.93 8.80 0.61
C SER A 491 -0.60 7.31 0.52
N ILE A 492 0.09 6.91 -0.54
CA ILE A 492 0.63 5.55 -0.71
C ILE A 492 1.53 5.15 0.48
N ARG A 493 2.19 6.11 1.13
CA ARG A 493 3.03 5.88 2.31
C ARG A 493 2.22 5.46 3.54
N ASP A 494 0.93 5.79 3.60
CA ASP A 494 0.05 5.37 4.69
C ASP A 494 -0.25 3.87 4.64
N VAL A 495 -0.25 3.28 3.44
CA VAL A 495 -0.54 1.86 3.21
C VAL A 495 0.71 0.99 3.02
N LEU A 496 1.91 1.58 3.07
CA LEU A 496 3.20 0.90 3.08
C LEU A 496 3.79 0.91 4.48
N LEU A 497 4.20 -0.27 5.00
CA LEU A 497 4.82 -0.35 6.34
C LEU A 497 6.12 0.46 6.40
N PHE A 498 6.97 0.33 5.41
CA PHE A 498 8.26 1.01 5.33
C PHE A 498 8.41 1.65 3.94
N PRO A 499 7.79 2.83 3.71
CA PRO A 499 7.92 3.53 2.43
C PRO A 499 9.34 4.02 2.21
N THR A 500 9.71 4.17 0.95
CA THR A 500 10.99 4.81 0.58
C THR A 500 11.00 6.27 1.01
N MET A 501 12.04 6.68 1.74
CA MET A 501 12.20 8.03 2.26
C MET A 501 13.55 8.62 1.87
N LYS A 502 13.60 9.92 1.60
CA LYS A 502 14.88 10.61 1.40
C LYS A 502 15.73 10.56 2.67
N ASN A 503 17.04 10.41 2.53
CA ASN A 503 17.96 10.49 3.67
C ASN A 503 17.91 11.87 4.29
N ILE A 504 17.88 11.94 5.64
CA ILE A 504 17.85 13.23 6.40
C ILE A 504 19.14 14.02 6.19
N ASN A 505 20.28 13.34 5.93
CA ASN A 505 21.60 13.94 5.83
C ASN A 505 21.99 14.41 4.41
N ASN A 506 21.09 14.38 3.43
CA ASN A 506 21.32 14.80 2.05
C ASN A 506 20.69 16.19 1.74
N ASN A 507 20.84 17.15 2.69
CA ASN A 507 20.59 18.57 2.43
C ASN A 507 21.89 19.32 2.36
#